data_b91f103b0281311b7cceb07728a38c30
#
_entry.id   b91f103b0281311b7cceb07728a38c30
#
_cell.length_a   1.000
_cell.length_b   1.000
_cell.length_c   1.000
_cell.angle_alpha   90.00
_cell.angle_beta   90.00
_cell.angle_gamma   90.00
#
_symmetry.space_group_name_H-M   'P 1'
#
loop_
_entity.id
_entity.type
_entity.pdbx_description
1 polymer ?
#
loop_
_entity_poly.entity_id
_entity_poly.type
_entity_poly.pdbx_seq_one_letter_code
_entity_poly.pdbx_strand_id
1 'polypeptide(L)'
;NVSLIGGDFKVMPRGSLDKILITGVGLGISKKPIPDNELRVGDKIIVTGHVAEHGATILAAQLGLLDKVKGLKSDTRSLTKTVLKVIEEFRDYVHAARDPTRGGIASVLNEWARTNNLTIRIHKDKIPVRDEVRDFLEAMGVDYLSMASEGIALLAVDSGRAHEVLERLREVGEVNSEIIGEVMEPANNFLKGRVVGITEVGGKVLIEPKSINLPRIC
;
A
#
# COMPACT_ATOMS: atom_id res chain seq x y z
N ASN A 1 3.28 -9.52 19.89
CA ASN A 1 4.34 -10.22 20.63
C ASN A 1 4.95 -11.28 19.73
N VAL A 2 6.21 -11.10 19.33
CA VAL A 2 6.99 -12.06 18.53
C VAL A 2 8.29 -12.31 19.28
N SER A 3 8.66 -13.58 19.42
CA SER A 3 9.92 -13.95 20.07
C SER A 3 11.08 -13.85 19.07
N LEU A 4 12.16 -13.20 19.47
CA LEU A 4 13.41 -13.26 18.74
C LEU A 4 14.06 -14.61 19.05
N ILE A 5 14.16 -15.48 18.03
CA ILE A 5 14.66 -16.85 18.21
C ILE A 5 16.11 -17.06 17.76
N GLY A 6 16.66 -16.09 17.05
CA GLY A 6 18.04 -16.13 16.60
C GLY A 6 18.47 -14.81 15.96
N GLY A 7 19.75 -14.66 15.82
CA GLY A 7 20.37 -13.52 15.14
C GLY A 7 21.87 -13.74 15.03
N ASP A 8 22.48 -13.03 14.11
CA ASP A 8 23.93 -12.98 13.92
C ASP A 8 24.35 -11.52 13.69
N PHE A 9 25.53 -11.19 14.13
CA PHE A 9 26.10 -9.87 13.98
C PHE A 9 27.51 -9.99 13.37
N LYS A 10 27.73 -9.26 12.27
CA LYS A 10 29.02 -9.21 11.60
C LYS A 10 29.52 -7.80 11.44
N VAL A 11 30.79 -7.61 11.73
CA VAL A 11 31.52 -6.37 11.41
C VAL A 11 32.14 -6.56 10.04
N MET A 12 31.90 -5.62 9.14
CA MET A 12 32.47 -5.62 7.80
C MET A 12 33.71 -4.74 7.73
N PRO A 13 34.66 -5.02 6.81
CA PRO A 13 35.79 -4.14 6.56
C PRO A 13 35.31 -2.73 6.20
N ARG A 14 36.13 -1.73 6.57
CA ARG A 14 35.82 -0.33 6.27
C ARG A 14 35.59 -0.13 4.76
N GLY A 15 34.48 0.51 4.40
CA GLY A 15 34.09 0.76 3.01
C GLY A 15 33.32 -0.37 2.33
N SER A 16 33.13 -1.53 3.00
CA SER A 16 32.29 -2.63 2.46
C SER A 16 30.82 -2.43 2.73
N LEU A 17 30.46 -1.59 3.70
CA LEU A 17 29.09 -1.28 4.09
C LEU A 17 29.04 0.18 4.56
N ASP A 18 28.03 0.90 4.13
CA ASP A 18 27.72 2.22 4.66
C ASP A 18 26.72 2.09 5.81
N LYS A 19 27.09 2.55 7.01
CA LYS A 19 26.29 2.52 8.24
C LYS A 19 25.98 1.08 8.72
N ILE A 20 24.69 0.72 8.75
CA ILE A 20 24.19 -0.55 9.31
C ILE A 20 23.20 -1.14 8.32
N LEU A 21 23.32 -2.46 8.05
CA LEU A 21 22.33 -3.26 7.34
C LEU A 21 21.67 -4.22 8.31
N ILE A 22 20.35 -4.20 8.37
CA ILE A 22 19.56 -5.12 9.20
C ILE A 22 18.65 -5.93 8.29
N THR A 23 18.72 -7.27 8.37
CA THR A 23 17.80 -8.17 7.68
C THR A 23 16.95 -8.88 8.72
N GLY A 24 15.62 -8.70 8.62
CA GLY A 24 14.65 -9.40 9.46
C GLY A 24 13.99 -10.54 8.69
N VAL A 25 13.85 -11.70 9.35
CA VAL A 25 13.08 -12.84 8.84
C VAL A 25 12.03 -13.21 9.86
N GLY A 26 10.76 -13.18 9.46
CA GLY A 26 9.62 -13.58 10.29
C GLY A 26 9.07 -14.93 9.83
N LEU A 27 8.79 -15.82 10.79
CA LEU A 27 8.11 -17.08 10.55
C LEU A 27 6.78 -17.09 11.31
N GLY A 28 5.71 -17.47 10.62
CA GLY A 28 4.37 -17.57 11.20
C GLY A 28 3.61 -18.76 10.65
N ILE A 29 2.60 -19.20 11.38
CA ILE A 29 1.68 -20.27 10.96
C ILE A 29 0.28 -19.67 10.88
N SER A 30 -0.38 -19.85 9.76
CA SER A 30 -1.79 -19.45 9.57
C SER A 30 -2.63 -20.65 9.17
N LYS A 31 -3.81 -20.80 9.81
CA LYS A 31 -4.79 -21.81 9.39
C LYS A 31 -5.48 -21.43 8.09
N LYS A 32 -5.56 -20.14 7.78
CA LYS A 32 -6.26 -19.60 6.61
C LYS A 32 -5.47 -18.40 6.07
N PRO A 33 -4.40 -18.63 5.31
CA PRO A 33 -3.61 -17.55 4.71
C PRO A 33 -4.47 -16.73 3.73
N ILE A 34 -4.05 -15.52 3.44
CA ILE A 34 -4.68 -14.64 2.43
C ILE A 34 -3.70 -14.54 1.26
N PRO A 35 -3.90 -15.32 0.19
CA PRO A 35 -3.06 -15.25 -0.99
C PRO A 35 -3.50 -14.11 -1.92
N ASP A 36 -2.58 -13.64 -2.77
CA ASP A 36 -2.83 -12.55 -3.72
C ASP A 36 -3.59 -12.98 -4.99
N ASN A 37 -3.94 -14.26 -5.12
CA ASN A 37 -4.54 -14.84 -6.32
C ASN A 37 -6.02 -15.29 -6.15
N GLU A 38 -6.70 -14.74 -5.17
CA GLU A 38 -8.12 -15.07 -4.89
C GLU A 38 -9.07 -13.87 -5.11
N LEU A 39 -8.65 -12.84 -5.86
CA LEU A 39 -9.52 -11.72 -6.19
C LEU A 39 -10.71 -12.18 -7.02
N ARG A 40 -11.88 -11.58 -6.75
CA ARG A 40 -13.14 -11.85 -7.45
C ARG A 40 -13.68 -10.58 -8.09
N VAL A 41 -14.36 -10.76 -9.21
CA VAL A 41 -15.07 -9.64 -9.84
C VAL A 41 -16.11 -9.08 -8.87
N GLY A 42 -16.14 -7.78 -8.73
CA GLY A 42 -16.98 -7.08 -7.78
C GLY A 42 -16.32 -6.73 -6.46
N ASP A 43 -15.17 -7.36 -6.10
CA ASP A 43 -14.45 -7.01 -4.89
C ASP A 43 -14.16 -5.52 -4.84
N LYS A 44 -14.32 -4.93 -3.67
CA LYS A 44 -13.97 -3.53 -3.42
C LYS A 44 -12.55 -3.43 -2.90
N ILE A 45 -11.83 -2.43 -3.39
CA ILE A 45 -10.47 -2.12 -2.94
C ILE A 45 -10.56 -1.07 -1.85
N ILE A 46 -10.10 -1.43 -0.65
CA ILE A 46 -10.05 -0.54 0.52
C ILE A 46 -8.59 -0.21 0.81
N VAL A 47 -8.28 1.06 1.04
CA VAL A 47 -7.03 1.51 1.66
C VAL A 47 -7.30 1.92 3.10
N THR A 48 -6.43 1.56 4.03
CA THR A 48 -6.70 1.76 5.48
C THR A 48 -6.20 3.09 6.03
N GLY A 49 -5.63 3.96 5.21
CA GLY A 49 -5.12 5.26 5.65
C GLY A 49 -4.52 6.09 4.53
N HIS A 50 -3.88 7.19 4.90
CA HIS A 50 -3.21 8.06 3.94
C HIS A 50 -2.03 7.36 3.27
N VAL A 51 -1.92 7.52 1.94
CA VAL A 51 -0.83 6.92 1.16
C VAL A 51 0.39 7.82 1.08
N ALA A 52 1.56 7.21 0.78
CA ALA A 52 2.82 7.88 0.42
C ALA A 52 3.53 8.64 1.57
N GLU A 53 3.05 8.59 2.80
CA GLU A 53 3.63 9.35 3.90
C GLU A 53 5.07 8.94 4.22
N HIS A 54 5.35 7.62 4.30
CA HIS A 54 6.70 7.13 4.53
C HIS A 54 7.65 7.56 3.41
N GLY A 55 7.29 7.27 2.18
CA GLY A 55 8.12 7.56 1.02
C GLY A 55 8.43 9.04 0.85
N ALA A 56 7.45 9.92 1.03
CA ALA A 56 7.65 11.36 1.00
C ALA A 56 8.61 11.84 2.11
N THR A 57 8.44 11.30 3.32
CA THR A 57 9.30 11.64 4.47
C THR A 57 10.75 11.24 4.23
N ILE A 58 10.99 10.02 3.74
CA ILE A 58 12.34 9.54 3.46
C ILE A 58 12.97 10.31 2.29
N LEU A 59 12.20 10.60 1.23
CA LEU A 59 12.68 11.42 0.12
C LEU A 59 13.12 12.81 0.60
N ALA A 60 12.29 13.46 1.42
CA ALA A 60 12.64 14.76 2.00
C ALA A 60 13.91 14.70 2.88
N ALA A 61 14.05 13.63 3.69
CA ALA A 61 15.23 13.42 4.51
C ALA A 61 16.51 13.23 3.66
N GLN A 62 16.43 12.43 2.59
CA GLN A 62 17.56 12.18 1.69
C GLN A 62 18.00 13.44 0.93
N LEU A 63 17.06 14.33 0.63
CA LEU A 63 17.34 15.62 -0.02
C LEU A 63 17.75 16.73 0.97
N GLY A 64 17.79 16.45 2.28
CA GLY A 64 18.06 17.47 3.31
C GLY A 64 16.96 18.52 3.43
N LEU A 65 15.72 18.16 3.09
CA LEU A 65 14.54 19.04 3.07
C LEU A 65 13.56 18.77 4.22
N LEU A 66 13.78 17.74 5.05
CA LEU A 66 12.81 17.31 6.07
C LEU A 66 12.46 18.43 7.05
N ASP A 67 13.44 19.23 7.47
CA ASP A 67 13.22 20.36 8.39
C ASP A 67 12.58 21.59 7.69
N LYS A 68 12.58 21.61 6.37
CA LYS A 68 12.04 22.70 5.55
C LYS A 68 10.59 22.48 5.12
N VAL A 69 10.18 21.23 5.01
CA VAL A 69 8.82 20.84 4.60
C VAL A 69 8.05 20.42 5.86
N LYS A 70 7.18 21.31 6.34
CA LYS A 70 6.36 21.03 7.52
C LYS A 70 5.32 19.95 7.24
N GLY A 71 5.03 19.13 8.24
CA GLY A 71 3.94 18.15 8.20
C GLY A 71 4.32 16.79 7.63
N LEU A 72 5.49 16.61 7.01
CA LEU A 72 5.94 15.29 6.58
C LEU A 72 6.34 14.43 7.79
N LYS A 73 5.74 13.26 7.89
CA LYS A 73 6.02 12.28 8.93
C LYS A 73 5.79 10.88 8.39
N SER A 74 6.70 9.96 8.70
CA SER A 74 6.51 8.54 8.38
C SER A 74 5.29 7.96 9.08
N ASP A 75 4.50 7.18 8.35
CA ASP A 75 3.36 6.44 8.84
C ASP A 75 3.72 5.10 9.50
N THR A 76 5.01 4.78 9.63
CA THR A 76 5.48 3.51 10.21
C THR A 76 4.85 3.23 11.57
N ARG A 77 4.06 2.17 11.64
CA ARG A 77 3.35 1.72 12.86
C ARG A 77 2.92 0.27 12.76
N SER A 78 2.57 -0.32 13.88
CA SER A 78 2.00 -1.67 13.92
C SER A 78 0.50 -1.64 13.56
N LEU A 79 0.08 -2.55 12.68
CA LEU A 79 -1.32 -2.74 12.27
C LEU A 79 -2.01 -3.89 13.03
N THR A 80 -1.32 -4.53 13.97
CA THR A 80 -1.78 -5.75 14.66
C THR A 80 -3.07 -5.53 15.46
N LYS A 81 -3.22 -4.36 16.10
CA LYS A 81 -4.38 -4.05 16.95
C LYS A 81 -5.56 -3.45 16.21
N THR A 82 -5.37 -3.05 14.97
CA THR A 82 -6.37 -2.40 14.13
C THR A 82 -6.67 -3.25 12.91
N VAL A 83 -5.93 -3.09 11.82
CA VAL A 83 -6.19 -3.74 10.52
C VAL A 83 -6.20 -5.26 10.63
N LEU A 84 -5.19 -5.88 11.29
CA LEU A 84 -5.14 -7.33 11.39
C LEU A 84 -6.35 -7.90 12.15
N LYS A 85 -6.81 -7.21 13.19
CA LYS A 85 -8.00 -7.60 13.95
C LYS A 85 -9.26 -7.61 13.07
N VAL A 86 -9.43 -6.58 12.23
CA VAL A 86 -10.57 -6.52 11.30
C VAL A 86 -10.45 -7.60 10.21
N ILE A 87 -9.25 -7.84 9.69
CA ILE A 87 -9.00 -8.94 8.74
C ILE A 87 -9.38 -10.29 9.35
N GLU A 88 -9.04 -10.54 10.61
CA GLU A 88 -9.40 -11.79 11.31
C GLU A 88 -10.91 -11.93 11.50
N GLU A 89 -11.60 -10.84 11.85
CA GLU A 89 -13.06 -10.78 12.02
C GLU A 89 -13.80 -11.06 10.71
N PHE A 90 -13.31 -10.50 9.59
CA PHE A 90 -13.91 -10.64 8.27
C PHE A 90 -13.14 -11.58 7.34
N ARG A 91 -12.44 -12.57 7.90
CA ARG A 91 -11.50 -13.40 7.16
C ARG A 91 -12.07 -14.09 5.91
N ASP A 92 -13.35 -14.45 5.91
CA ASP A 92 -14.00 -15.13 4.81
C ASP A 92 -14.38 -14.21 3.65
N TYR A 93 -14.34 -12.91 3.88
CA TYR A 93 -14.70 -11.87 2.93
C TYR A 93 -13.51 -11.04 2.45
N VAL A 94 -12.32 -11.22 3.04
CA VAL A 94 -11.08 -10.57 2.61
C VAL A 94 -10.34 -11.53 1.68
N HIS A 95 -10.30 -11.22 0.39
CA HIS A 95 -9.72 -12.07 -0.65
C HIS A 95 -8.25 -11.76 -0.92
N ALA A 96 -7.79 -10.54 -0.63
CA ALA A 96 -6.38 -10.19 -0.62
C ALA A 96 -6.11 -9.08 0.41
N ALA A 97 -4.87 -9.08 0.97
CA ALA A 97 -4.42 -8.06 1.91
C ALA A 97 -2.91 -7.88 1.80
N ARG A 98 -2.44 -6.64 1.59
CA ARG A 98 -1.02 -6.30 1.48
C ARG A 98 -0.72 -4.90 1.97
N ASP A 99 0.50 -4.71 2.49
CA ASP A 99 1.09 -3.42 2.71
C ASP A 99 1.65 -2.83 1.40
N PRO A 100 1.40 -1.56 1.08
CA PRO A 100 1.91 -0.92 -0.13
C PRO A 100 3.29 -0.29 0.10
N THR A 101 4.28 -1.11 0.41
CA THR A 101 5.66 -0.70 0.66
C THR A 101 6.37 -0.35 -0.66
N ARG A 102 7.18 -1.20 -1.21
CA ARG A 102 7.92 -0.91 -2.44
C ARG A 102 7.00 -0.70 -3.66
N GLY A 103 7.11 0.48 -4.29
CA GLY A 103 6.30 0.85 -5.44
C GLY A 103 4.87 1.26 -5.11
N GLY A 104 4.56 1.42 -3.81
CA GLY A 104 3.30 1.96 -3.32
C GLY A 104 2.06 1.15 -3.73
N ILE A 105 0.90 1.79 -3.68
CA ILE A 105 -0.37 1.16 -4.05
C ILE A 105 -0.40 0.78 -5.55
N ALA A 106 0.33 1.51 -6.41
CA ALA A 106 0.42 1.19 -7.83
C ALA A 106 1.03 -0.19 -8.06
N SER A 107 2.08 -0.58 -7.34
CA SER A 107 2.72 -1.89 -7.46
C SER A 107 1.77 -3.01 -7.02
N VAL A 108 1.21 -2.90 -5.82
CA VAL A 108 0.30 -3.91 -5.26
C VAL A 108 -0.90 -4.15 -6.17
N LEU A 109 -1.57 -3.08 -6.61
CA LEU A 109 -2.74 -3.20 -7.48
C LEU A 109 -2.41 -3.84 -8.83
N ASN A 110 -1.25 -3.51 -9.43
CA ASN A 110 -0.81 -4.13 -10.68
C ASN A 110 -0.41 -5.59 -10.51
N GLU A 111 0.22 -5.96 -9.40
CA GLU A 111 0.53 -7.35 -9.08
C GLU A 111 -0.77 -8.15 -8.92
N TRP A 112 -1.74 -7.64 -8.17
CA TRP A 112 -3.05 -8.27 -8.02
C TRP A 112 -3.78 -8.43 -9.34
N ALA A 113 -3.86 -7.36 -10.16
CA ALA A 113 -4.51 -7.41 -11.46
C ALA A 113 -3.89 -8.47 -12.38
N ARG A 114 -2.54 -8.53 -12.45
CA ARG A 114 -1.80 -9.50 -13.27
C ARG A 114 -1.99 -10.92 -12.78
N THR A 115 -1.81 -11.17 -11.48
CA THR A 115 -1.92 -12.51 -10.88
C THR A 115 -3.30 -13.12 -11.11
N ASN A 116 -4.35 -12.29 -11.04
CA ASN A 116 -5.73 -12.75 -11.21
C ASN A 116 -6.25 -12.60 -12.65
N ASN A 117 -5.49 -12.03 -13.58
CA ASN A 117 -5.92 -11.72 -14.94
C ASN A 117 -7.19 -10.85 -15.02
N LEU A 118 -7.43 -10.01 -14.02
CA LEU A 118 -8.58 -9.11 -13.89
C LEU A 118 -8.16 -7.66 -14.14
N THR A 119 -9.13 -6.78 -14.29
CA THR A 119 -8.91 -5.34 -14.31
C THR A 119 -9.26 -4.75 -12.94
N ILE A 120 -8.41 -3.89 -12.40
CA ILE A 120 -8.75 -3.12 -11.19
C ILE A 120 -9.00 -1.68 -11.61
N ARG A 121 -10.16 -1.14 -11.25
CA ARG A 121 -10.51 0.27 -11.44
C ARG A 121 -10.42 1.00 -10.12
N ILE A 122 -9.70 2.11 -10.09
CA ILE A 122 -9.59 2.98 -8.92
C ILE A 122 -10.02 4.40 -9.23
N HIS A 123 -10.55 5.11 -8.25
CA HIS A 123 -10.92 6.51 -8.31
C HIS A 123 -9.83 7.32 -7.62
N LYS A 124 -9.10 8.14 -8.37
CA LYS A 124 -7.95 8.90 -7.85
C LYS A 124 -8.35 9.95 -6.82
N ASP A 125 -9.52 10.53 -6.97
CA ASP A 125 -10.13 11.49 -6.05
C ASP A 125 -10.52 10.89 -4.68
N LYS A 126 -10.68 9.56 -4.62
CA LYS A 126 -11.01 8.85 -3.37
C LYS A 126 -9.78 8.37 -2.60
N ILE A 127 -8.59 8.47 -3.18
CA ILE A 127 -7.39 8.00 -2.51
C ILE A 127 -6.98 9.01 -1.44
N PRO A 128 -6.98 8.63 -0.15
CA PRO A 128 -6.59 9.54 0.91
C PRO A 128 -5.09 9.82 0.83
N VAL A 129 -4.75 11.07 0.58
CA VAL A 129 -3.38 11.58 0.61
C VAL A 129 -3.43 12.96 1.26
N ARG A 130 -2.51 13.22 2.21
CA ARG A 130 -2.45 14.54 2.85
C ARG A 130 -1.90 15.58 1.88
N ASP A 131 -2.41 16.80 1.97
CA ASP A 131 -2.03 17.89 1.06
C ASP A 131 -0.51 18.16 1.11
N GLU A 132 0.10 18.15 2.30
CA GLU A 132 1.55 18.37 2.44
C GLU A 132 2.38 17.28 1.73
N VAL A 133 1.88 16.04 1.71
CA VAL A 133 2.52 14.92 1.02
C VAL A 133 2.34 15.06 -0.49
N ARG A 134 1.12 15.39 -0.93
CA ARG A 134 0.80 15.61 -2.34
C ARG A 134 1.62 16.74 -2.92
N ASP A 135 1.59 17.92 -2.30
CA ASP A 135 2.27 19.12 -2.76
C ASP A 135 3.79 18.91 -2.85
N PHE A 136 4.38 18.26 -1.82
CA PHE A 136 5.81 17.93 -1.83
C PHE A 136 6.16 16.99 -2.98
N LEU A 137 5.42 15.91 -3.18
CA LEU A 137 5.69 14.93 -4.24
C LEU A 137 5.46 15.50 -5.62
N GLU A 138 4.42 16.33 -5.83
CA GLU A 138 4.17 17.05 -7.08
C GLU A 138 5.32 18.01 -7.40
N ALA A 139 5.80 18.77 -6.43
CA ALA A 139 6.97 19.64 -6.60
C ALA A 139 8.24 18.86 -6.97
N MET A 140 8.36 17.61 -6.53
CA MET A 140 9.48 16.72 -6.89
C MET A 140 9.24 15.95 -8.20
N GLY A 141 8.08 16.09 -8.84
CA GLY A 141 7.72 15.34 -10.04
C GLY A 141 7.47 13.84 -9.79
N VAL A 142 7.12 13.47 -8.56
CA VAL A 142 6.93 12.08 -8.12
C VAL A 142 5.44 11.78 -7.95
N ASP A 143 5.00 10.63 -8.49
CA ASP A 143 3.63 10.16 -8.35
C ASP A 143 3.43 9.48 -6.98
N TYR A 144 2.54 10.02 -6.16
CA TYR A 144 2.21 9.48 -4.83
C TYR A 144 1.71 8.04 -4.87
N LEU A 145 1.11 7.59 -5.98
CA LEU A 145 0.66 6.20 -6.13
C LEU A 145 1.81 5.19 -6.10
N SER A 146 3.01 5.63 -6.46
CA SER A 146 4.21 4.79 -6.50
C SER A 146 5.10 4.91 -5.25
N MET A 147 4.71 5.78 -4.29
CA MET A 147 5.47 6.01 -3.07
C MET A 147 5.06 5.05 -1.95
N ALA A 148 6.06 4.62 -1.18
CA ALA A 148 5.89 3.67 -0.10
C ALA A 148 5.06 4.22 1.06
N SER A 149 4.27 3.33 1.65
CA SER A 149 3.60 3.49 2.94
C SER A 149 3.92 2.28 3.81
N GLU A 150 4.18 2.48 5.09
CA GLU A 150 4.63 1.44 6.04
C GLU A 150 3.62 1.19 7.18
N GLY A 151 2.59 2.03 7.28
CA GLY A 151 1.60 1.99 8.36
C GLY A 151 0.16 1.81 7.88
N ILE A 152 -0.05 1.35 6.65
CA ILE A 152 -1.37 1.08 6.07
C ILE A 152 -1.39 -0.27 5.34
N ALA A 153 -2.59 -0.72 4.99
CA ALA A 153 -2.80 -1.88 4.13
C ALA A 153 -3.79 -1.59 3.01
N LEU A 154 -3.66 -2.33 1.91
CA LEU A 154 -4.69 -2.49 0.89
C LEU A 154 -5.41 -3.80 1.14
N LEU A 155 -6.74 -3.78 1.03
CA LEU A 155 -7.61 -4.95 1.13
C LEU A 155 -8.46 -5.07 -0.13
N ALA A 156 -8.62 -6.30 -0.63
CA ALA A 156 -9.68 -6.63 -1.58
C ALA A 156 -10.76 -7.39 -0.83
N VAL A 157 -11.98 -6.85 -0.80
CA VAL A 157 -13.06 -7.31 0.06
C VAL A 157 -14.32 -7.57 -0.77
N ASP A 158 -15.01 -8.67 -0.47
CA ASP A 158 -16.31 -8.98 -1.06
C ASP A 158 -17.26 -7.78 -1.05
N SER A 159 -17.89 -7.50 -2.18
CA SER A 159 -18.74 -6.31 -2.35
C SER A 159 -19.90 -6.24 -1.36
N GLY A 160 -20.44 -7.38 -0.93
CA GLY A 160 -21.55 -7.45 0.02
C GLY A 160 -21.15 -7.09 1.46
N ARG A 161 -19.85 -7.11 1.76
CA ARG A 161 -19.33 -6.83 3.12
C ARG A 161 -18.37 -5.63 3.17
N ALA A 162 -18.02 -5.04 2.03
CA ALA A 162 -17.01 -4.00 1.95
C ALA A 162 -17.33 -2.76 2.82
N HIS A 163 -18.59 -2.35 2.86
CA HIS A 163 -18.99 -1.21 3.71
C HIS A 163 -18.91 -1.53 5.20
N GLU A 164 -19.29 -2.74 5.59
CA GLU A 164 -19.19 -3.19 6.99
C GLU A 164 -17.73 -3.27 7.44
N VAL A 165 -16.85 -3.79 6.58
CA VAL A 165 -15.40 -3.81 6.81
C VAL A 165 -14.84 -2.39 6.93
N LEU A 166 -15.26 -1.47 6.05
CA LEU A 166 -14.83 -0.07 6.08
C LEU A 166 -15.25 0.61 7.40
N GLU A 167 -16.50 0.46 7.81
CA GLU A 167 -16.98 1.01 9.08
C GLU A 167 -16.20 0.43 10.26
N ARG A 168 -15.98 -0.88 10.26
CA ARG A 168 -15.23 -1.55 11.31
C ARG A 168 -13.77 -1.08 11.38
N LEU A 169 -13.11 -0.84 10.25
CA LEU A 169 -11.78 -0.23 10.21
C LEU A 169 -11.79 1.15 10.87
N ARG A 170 -12.78 1.98 10.57
CA ARG A 170 -12.91 3.32 11.17
C ARG A 170 -13.16 3.27 12.67
N GLU A 171 -13.97 2.34 13.15
CA GLU A 171 -14.24 2.11 14.57
C GLU A 171 -12.98 1.72 15.37
N VAL A 172 -12.09 0.92 14.79
CA VAL A 172 -10.85 0.52 15.47
C VAL A 172 -9.72 1.55 15.33
N GLY A 173 -10.02 2.73 14.74
CA GLY A 173 -9.09 3.86 14.68
C GLY A 173 -8.49 4.14 13.31
N GLU A 174 -8.81 3.35 12.27
CA GLU A 174 -8.38 3.60 10.88
C GLU A 174 -9.35 4.60 10.20
N VAL A 175 -9.49 5.77 10.78
CA VAL A 175 -10.52 6.77 10.42
C VAL A 175 -10.42 7.27 8.98
N ASN A 176 -9.25 7.20 8.36
CA ASN A 176 -8.99 7.61 6.99
C ASN A 176 -9.09 6.44 6.00
N SER A 177 -9.67 5.31 6.43
CA SER A 177 -9.94 4.20 5.51
C SER A 177 -10.97 4.61 4.46
N GLU A 178 -10.74 4.17 3.20
CA GLU A 178 -11.63 4.51 2.09
C GLU A 178 -11.73 3.38 1.06
N ILE A 179 -12.91 3.22 0.45
CA ILE A 179 -13.10 2.38 -0.73
C ILE A 179 -12.65 3.18 -1.96
N ILE A 180 -11.51 2.83 -2.50
CA ILE A 180 -10.88 3.55 -3.61
C ILE A 180 -11.20 2.96 -5.00
N GLY A 181 -11.78 1.77 -5.06
CA GLY A 181 -12.02 1.13 -6.35
C GLY A 181 -12.66 -0.24 -6.25
N GLU A 182 -12.62 -0.96 -7.38
CA GLU A 182 -13.21 -2.29 -7.50
C GLU A 182 -12.49 -3.16 -8.53
N VAL A 183 -12.67 -4.46 -8.40
CA VAL A 183 -12.19 -5.49 -9.33
C VAL A 183 -13.25 -5.75 -10.39
N MET A 184 -12.84 -5.82 -11.65
CA MET A 184 -13.74 -5.95 -12.82
C MET A 184 -13.27 -7.04 -13.76
N GLU A 185 -14.22 -7.59 -14.55
CA GLU A 185 -13.87 -8.31 -15.75
C GLU A 185 -13.13 -7.39 -16.74
N PRO A 186 -12.08 -7.88 -17.41
CA PRO A 186 -11.42 -7.12 -18.46
C PRO A 186 -12.37 -6.85 -19.63
N ALA A 187 -12.61 -5.56 -19.96
CA ALA A 187 -13.45 -5.20 -21.10
C ALA A 187 -12.85 -5.63 -22.45
N ASN A 188 -11.55 -5.87 -22.50
CA ASN A 188 -10.80 -6.38 -23.66
C ASN A 188 -9.44 -6.93 -23.22
N ASN A 189 -8.73 -7.59 -24.13
CA ASN A 189 -7.42 -8.17 -23.85
C ASN A 189 -6.35 -7.14 -23.42
N PHE A 190 -6.48 -5.89 -23.86
CA PHE A 190 -5.54 -4.83 -23.46
C PHE A 190 -5.67 -4.47 -21.98
N LEU A 191 -6.87 -4.53 -21.42
CA LEU A 191 -7.11 -4.20 -20.01
C LEU A 191 -6.91 -5.38 -19.06
N LYS A 192 -6.72 -6.58 -19.59
CA LYS A 192 -6.45 -7.78 -18.80
C LYS A 192 -5.14 -7.64 -18.01
N GLY A 193 -5.22 -7.83 -16.69
CA GLY A 193 -4.09 -7.69 -15.78
C GLY A 193 -3.61 -6.24 -15.59
N ARG A 194 -4.49 -5.24 -15.79
CA ARG A 194 -4.13 -3.83 -15.69
C ARG A 194 -4.97 -3.06 -14.69
N VAL A 195 -4.43 -1.94 -14.25
CA VAL A 195 -5.10 -1.00 -13.35
C VAL A 195 -5.49 0.26 -14.11
N VAL A 196 -6.75 0.66 -13.99
CA VAL A 196 -7.31 1.87 -14.60
C VAL A 196 -7.67 2.87 -13.51
N GLY A 197 -7.07 4.03 -13.54
CA GLY A 197 -7.41 5.16 -12.68
C GLY A 197 -8.46 6.06 -13.36
N ILE A 198 -9.50 6.40 -12.63
CA ILE A 198 -10.46 7.45 -13.00
C ILE A 198 -9.99 8.74 -12.36
N THR A 199 -9.80 9.77 -13.16
CA THR A 199 -9.44 11.12 -12.68
C THR A 199 -10.68 11.87 -12.19
N GLU A 200 -10.48 12.95 -11.44
CA GLU A 200 -11.56 13.82 -10.93
C GLU A 200 -12.50 14.34 -12.03
N VAL A 201 -11.98 14.56 -13.24
CA VAL A 201 -12.75 15.00 -14.41
C VAL A 201 -13.31 13.82 -15.24
N GLY A 202 -13.24 12.58 -14.73
CA GLY A 202 -13.78 11.39 -15.38
C GLY A 202 -12.88 10.79 -16.49
N GLY A 203 -11.68 11.32 -16.70
CA GLY A 203 -10.69 10.75 -17.62
C GLY A 203 -10.20 9.38 -17.13
N LYS A 204 -9.78 8.53 -18.07
CA LYS A 204 -9.22 7.21 -17.79
C LYS A 204 -7.73 7.18 -18.08
N VAL A 205 -6.94 6.74 -17.13
CA VAL A 205 -5.48 6.61 -17.25
C VAL A 205 -5.04 5.22 -16.81
N LEU A 206 -4.02 4.66 -17.43
CA LEU A 206 -3.40 3.45 -16.91
C LEU A 206 -2.53 3.83 -15.71
N ILE A 207 -2.69 3.07 -14.64
CA ILE A 207 -1.80 3.16 -13.48
C ILE A 207 -0.74 2.08 -13.64
N GLU A 208 0.49 2.51 -13.82
CA GLU A 208 1.64 1.62 -13.89
C GLU A 208 2.61 1.93 -12.76
N PRO A 209 3.23 0.92 -12.13
CA PRO A 209 4.24 1.18 -11.12
C PRO A 209 5.43 1.86 -11.78
N LYS A 210 5.75 3.06 -11.34
CA LYS A 210 6.90 3.82 -11.84
C LYS A 210 8.14 3.38 -11.07
N SER A 211 9.00 2.60 -11.71
CA SER A 211 10.29 2.17 -11.14
C SER A 211 11.41 3.21 -11.26
N ILE A 212 11.11 4.39 -11.80
CA ILE A 212 12.12 5.36 -12.21
C ILE A 212 12.61 6.14 -11.00
N ASN A 213 13.86 5.89 -10.60
CA ASN A 213 14.67 6.73 -9.70
C ASN A 213 14.03 7.10 -8.35
N LEU A 214 13.07 6.32 -7.88
CA LEU A 214 12.65 6.44 -6.49
C LEU A 214 13.85 6.09 -5.61
N PRO A 215 14.15 6.91 -4.59
CA PRO A 215 15.17 6.56 -3.61
C PRO A 215 14.86 5.16 -3.08
N ARG A 216 15.89 4.34 -2.88
CA ARG A 216 15.70 3.06 -2.19
C ARG A 216 15.26 3.39 -0.76
N ILE A 217 13.98 3.16 -0.48
CA ILE A 217 13.31 3.58 0.75
C ILE A 217 13.31 2.46 1.78
N CYS A 218 13.60 1.24 1.32
CA CYS A 218 13.77 0.05 2.16
C CYS A 218 14.98 -0.76 1.72
#